data_a6ddb564a4c57797385a08197bb50f62
#
_entry.id   a6ddb564a4c57797385a08197bb50f62
#
_cell.length_a   1.000
_cell.length_b   1.000
_cell.length_c   1.000
_cell.angle_alpha   90.00
_cell.angle_beta   90.00
_cell.angle_gamma   90.00
#
_symmetry.space_group_name_H-M   'P 1'
#
loop_
_entity.id
_entity.type
_entity.pdbx_description
1 polymer ?
#
loop_
_entity_poly.entity_id
_entity_poly.type
_entity_poly.pdbx_seq_one_letter_code
_entity_poly.pdbx_strand_id
1 'polypeptide(L)'
;ALPISLPQSMKESRAWITLMFLLRGMPFVDLAHLRKTDLQDSVISYRRHKTGALLTVEIPPAAMNLIKRYQNTDSASPYLLPILSGNRKSEEEYAEYQHALRKLNYDLKQLAVYCGIKLNVSSYTSRHTWATLAKYCHFSEQLICDALGHSSTKVTETYLKSFKNDELDRANKVIINHINISI
;
A
#
# COMPACT_ATOMS: atom_id res chain seq x y z
N ALA A 1 12.03 7.46 14.80
CA ALA A 1 12.87 6.27 14.60
C ALA A 1 12.75 5.39 15.84
N LEU A 2 12.33 4.13 15.70
CA LEU A 2 12.29 3.19 16.81
C LEU A 2 13.72 2.72 17.11
N PRO A 3 14.28 2.99 18.29
CA PRO A 3 15.62 2.54 18.66
C PRO A 3 15.66 1.07 19.08
N ILE A 4 14.66 0.29 18.73
CA ILE A 4 14.49 -1.07 19.22
C ILE A 4 15.06 -2.06 18.20
N SER A 5 15.91 -2.98 18.67
CA SER A 5 16.34 -4.14 17.90
C SER A 5 15.15 -5.06 17.65
N LEU A 6 14.46 -4.86 16.54
CA LEU A 6 13.34 -5.72 16.13
C LEU A 6 13.85 -7.09 15.66
N PRO A 7 13.13 -8.18 15.94
CA PRO A 7 13.35 -9.47 15.29
C PRO A 7 13.34 -9.34 13.77
N GLN A 8 14.08 -10.22 13.08
CA GLN A 8 14.21 -10.14 11.60
C GLN A 8 12.84 -10.20 10.92
N SER A 9 11.95 -11.07 11.35
CA SER A 9 10.58 -11.17 10.82
C SER A 9 9.79 -9.87 10.92
N MET A 10 9.90 -9.14 12.01
CA MET A 10 9.24 -7.84 12.18
C MET A 10 9.89 -6.75 11.33
N LYS A 11 11.20 -6.83 11.06
CA LYS A 11 11.89 -5.93 10.11
C LYS A 11 11.36 -6.12 8.70
N GLU A 12 11.14 -7.35 8.29
CA GLU A 12 10.54 -7.70 7.00
C GLU A 12 9.09 -7.21 6.93
N SER A 13 8.26 -7.55 7.91
CA SER A 13 6.86 -7.11 7.95
C SER A 13 6.73 -5.58 7.93
N ARG A 14 7.64 -4.86 8.61
CA ARG A 14 7.74 -3.40 8.51
C ARG A 14 8.13 -2.95 7.10
N ALA A 15 9.07 -3.64 6.44
CA ALA A 15 9.45 -3.32 5.08
C ALA A 15 8.27 -3.54 4.11
N TRP A 16 7.52 -4.64 4.26
CA TRP A 16 6.37 -4.94 3.41
C TRP A 16 5.27 -3.88 3.53
N ILE A 17 4.85 -3.50 4.74
CA ILE A 17 3.83 -2.47 4.92
C ILE A 17 4.29 -1.10 4.39
N THR A 18 5.58 -0.80 4.53
CA THR A 18 6.17 0.43 4.00
C THR A 18 6.19 0.42 2.47
N LEU A 19 6.60 -0.68 1.85
CA LEU A 19 6.55 -0.84 0.39
C LEU A 19 5.12 -0.72 -0.13
N MET A 20 4.16 -1.40 0.49
CA MET A 20 2.75 -1.30 0.14
C MET A 20 2.26 0.16 0.13
N PHE A 21 2.66 0.95 1.12
CA PHE A 21 2.31 2.37 1.19
C PHE A 21 3.00 3.19 0.09
N LEU A 22 4.32 3.04 -0.06
CA LEU A 22 5.13 3.80 -1.03
C LEU A 22 4.76 3.47 -2.49
N LEU A 23 4.23 2.28 -2.74
CA LEU A 23 3.77 1.82 -4.05
C LEU A 23 2.24 2.05 -4.22
N ARG A 24 1.76 3.23 -3.84
CA ARG A 24 0.36 3.69 -4.00
C ARG A 24 -0.67 2.81 -3.30
N GLY A 25 -0.37 2.37 -2.08
CA GLY A 25 -1.30 1.50 -1.34
C GLY A 25 -1.48 0.12 -1.99
N MET A 26 -0.43 -0.43 -2.60
CA MET A 26 -0.44 -1.76 -3.20
C MET A 26 -0.91 -2.81 -2.18
N PRO A 27 -1.88 -3.69 -2.50
CA PRO A 27 -2.28 -4.76 -1.60
C PRO A 27 -1.18 -5.80 -1.41
N PHE A 28 -1.20 -6.49 -0.27
CA PHE A 28 -0.19 -7.49 0.03
C PHE A 28 -0.18 -8.66 -0.98
N VAL A 29 -1.35 -9.02 -1.53
CA VAL A 29 -1.41 -10.06 -2.57
C VAL A 29 -0.62 -9.65 -3.82
N ASP A 30 -0.76 -8.39 -4.26
CA ASP A 30 -0.04 -7.89 -5.42
C ASP A 30 1.47 -7.79 -5.11
N LEU A 31 1.85 -7.28 -3.92
CA LEU A 31 3.24 -7.21 -3.48
C LEU A 31 3.91 -8.60 -3.43
N ALA A 32 3.20 -9.61 -2.90
CA ALA A 32 3.72 -10.97 -2.76
C ALA A 32 3.96 -11.66 -4.11
N HIS A 33 3.15 -11.33 -5.13
CA HIS A 33 3.23 -11.91 -6.47
C HIS A 33 4.00 -11.04 -7.47
N LEU A 34 4.62 -9.91 -7.05
CA LEU A 34 5.49 -9.14 -7.92
C LEU A 34 6.64 -10.01 -8.43
N ARG A 35 6.83 -10.02 -9.73
CA ARG A 35 7.91 -10.77 -10.39
C ARG A 35 9.14 -9.90 -10.59
N LYS A 36 10.29 -10.53 -10.71
CA LYS A 36 11.55 -9.85 -11.09
C LYS A 36 11.41 -9.13 -12.44
N THR A 37 10.62 -9.70 -13.36
CA THR A 37 10.34 -9.15 -14.69
C THR A 37 9.41 -7.94 -14.67
N ASP A 38 8.66 -7.73 -13.59
CA ASP A 38 7.78 -6.57 -13.46
C ASP A 38 8.55 -5.28 -13.14
N LEU A 39 9.78 -5.43 -12.66
CA LEU A 39 10.67 -4.32 -12.34
C LEU A 39 11.59 -4.03 -13.54
N GLN A 40 11.48 -2.82 -14.09
CA GLN A 40 12.38 -2.30 -15.12
C GLN A 40 12.87 -0.92 -14.69
N ASP A 41 14.17 -0.75 -14.55
CA ASP A 41 14.82 0.46 -14.03
C ASP A 41 14.22 0.91 -12.68
N SER A 42 13.42 1.96 -12.67
CA SER A 42 12.72 2.49 -11.50
C SER A 42 11.20 2.43 -11.63
N VAL A 43 10.67 1.53 -12.44
CA VAL A 43 9.24 1.37 -12.69
C VAL A 43 8.82 -0.07 -12.44
N ILE A 44 7.69 -0.26 -11.73
CA ILE A 44 7.01 -1.55 -11.62
C ILE A 44 5.76 -1.50 -12.49
N SER A 45 5.63 -2.47 -13.40
CA SER A 45 4.43 -2.69 -14.22
C SER A 45 3.86 -4.07 -13.93
N TYR A 46 2.68 -4.12 -13.32
CA TYR A 46 2.05 -5.37 -12.88
C TYR A 46 0.54 -5.39 -13.10
N ARG A 47 -0.05 -6.57 -13.18
CA ARG A 47 -1.52 -6.73 -13.19
C ARG A 47 -2.05 -6.95 -11.80
N ARG A 48 -3.04 -6.11 -11.42
CA ARG A 48 -3.78 -6.29 -10.17
C ARG A 48 -4.38 -7.68 -10.06
N HIS A 49 -4.08 -8.41 -9.00
CA HIS A 49 -4.58 -9.77 -8.78
C HIS A 49 -6.12 -9.85 -8.75
N LYS A 50 -6.77 -8.85 -8.13
CA LYS A 50 -8.24 -8.83 -7.98
C LYS A 50 -8.99 -8.41 -9.24
N THR A 51 -8.47 -7.46 -10.03
CA THR A 51 -9.20 -6.80 -11.12
C THR A 51 -8.61 -7.04 -12.50
N GLY A 52 -7.39 -7.58 -12.58
CA GLY A 52 -6.63 -7.74 -13.83
C GLY A 52 -6.13 -6.41 -14.43
N ALA A 53 -6.43 -5.27 -13.83
CA ALA A 53 -6.00 -3.96 -14.31
C ALA A 53 -4.47 -3.87 -14.33
N LEU A 54 -3.92 -3.38 -15.45
CA LEU A 54 -2.50 -3.08 -15.57
C LEU A 54 -2.20 -1.77 -14.84
N LEU A 55 -1.29 -1.81 -13.91
CA LEU A 55 -0.81 -0.64 -13.17
C LEU A 55 0.68 -0.47 -13.41
N THR A 56 1.07 0.79 -13.63
CA THR A 56 2.48 1.20 -13.75
C THR A 56 2.78 2.20 -12.65
N VAL A 57 3.79 1.91 -11.84
CA VAL A 57 4.16 2.69 -10.66
C VAL A 57 5.64 3.04 -10.74
N GLU A 58 5.96 4.32 -10.79
CA GLU A 58 7.32 4.81 -10.58
C GLU A 58 7.71 4.57 -9.11
N ILE A 59 8.89 4.00 -8.91
CA ILE A 59 9.38 3.60 -7.59
C ILE A 59 10.12 4.75 -6.93
N PRO A 60 9.62 5.30 -5.82
CA PRO A 60 10.37 6.32 -5.08
C PRO A 60 11.71 5.76 -4.58
N PRO A 61 12.76 6.59 -4.41
CA PRO A 61 14.08 6.13 -3.95
C PRO A 61 14.03 5.33 -2.65
N ALA A 62 13.18 5.71 -1.70
CA ALA A 62 12.98 4.99 -0.45
C ALA A 62 12.44 3.57 -0.65
N ALA A 63 11.52 3.37 -1.59
CA ALA A 63 11.00 2.04 -1.94
C ALA A 63 12.06 1.21 -2.67
N MET A 64 12.80 1.82 -3.60
CA MET A 64 13.90 1.14 -4.29
C MET A 64 14.97 0.62 -3.31
N ASN A 65 15.32 1.42 -2.30
CA ASN A 65 16.27 1.00 -1.26
C ASN A 65 15.75 -0.21 -0.47
N LEU A 66 14.46 -0.25 -0.17
CA LEU A 66 13.83 -1.41 0.49
C LEU A 66 13.82 -2.64 -0.44
N ILE A 67 13.47 -2.47 -1.71
CA ILE A 67 13.50 -3.56 -2.70
C ILE A 67 14.91 -4.14 -2.78
N LYS A 68 15.94 -3.31 -3.01
CA LYS A 68 17.34 -3.77 -3.07
C LYS A 68 17.79 -4.50 -1.81
N ARG A 69 17.34 -4.06 -0.64
CA ARG A 69 17.70 -4.66 0.64
C ARG A 69 17.05 -6.03 0.88
N TYR A 70 15.81 -6.20 0.41
CA TYR A 70 14.97 -7.37 0.69
C TYR A 70 14.61 -8.18 -0.56
N GLN A 71 15.20 -7.89 -1.71
CA GLN A 71 14.94 -8.64 -2.94
C GLN A 71 15.26 -10.12 -2.78
N ASN A 72 14.53 -10.94 -3.51
CA ASN A 72 14.76 -12.38 -3.54
C ASN A 72 16.04 -12.70 -4.29
N THR A 73 16.99 -13.29 -3.59
CA THR A 73 18.30 -13.69 -4.13
C THR A 73 18.30 -15.07 -4.78
N ASP A 74 17.24 -15.87 -4.58
CA ASP A 74 17.08 -17.15 -5.26
C ASP A 74 16.80 -16.92 -6.75
N SER A 75 17.75 -17.34 -7.61
CA SER A 75 17.62 -17.21 -9.07
C SER A 75 16.52 -18.09 -9.65
N ALA A 76 16.15 -19.19 -8.98
CA ALA A 76 15.08 -20.09 -9.41
C ALA A 76 13.69 -19.51 -9.13
N SER A 77 13.56 -18.63 -8.15
CA SER A 77 12.28 -17.99 -7.84
C SER A 77 11.97 -16.85 -8.83
N PRO A 78 10.77 -16.80 -9.43
CA PRO A 78 10.35 -15.70 -10.30
C PRO A 78 10.02 -14.42 -9.54
N TYR A 79 9.80 -14.49 -8.22
CA TYR A 79 9.28 -13.38 -7.42
C TYR A 79 10.36 -12.38 -7.01
N LEU A 80 9.99 -11.10 -7.03
CA LEU A 80 10.88 -9.99 -6.68
C LEU A 80 11.27 -10.00 -5.20
N LEU A 81 10.35 -10.38 -4.35
CA LEU A 81 10.51 -10.42 -2.89
C LEU A 81 10.37 -11.87 -2.37
N PRO A 82 11.07 -12.25 -1.30
CA PRO A 82 11.07 -13.62 -0.78
C PRO A 82 9.84 -13.88 0.12
N ILE A 83 8.65 -13.53 -0.38
CA ILE A 83 7.37 -13.75 0.32
C ILE A 83 6.79 -15.11 -0.07
N LEU A 84 6.94 -15.47 -1.36
CA LEU A 84 6.53 -16.75 -1.93
C LEU A 84 7.75 -17.46 -2.52
N SER A 85 7.76 -18.78 -2.47
CA SER A 85 8.85 -19.60 -2.98
C SER A 85 8.92 -19.63 -4.51
N GLY A 86 7.75 -19.62 -5.17
CA GLY A 86 7.65 -19.62 -6.64
C GLY A 86 7.86 -20.97 -7.31
N ASN A 87 8.00 -22.06 -6.54
CA ASN A 87 8.23 -23.42 -7.04
C ASN A 87 7.06 -24.38 -6.71
N ARG A 88 5.93 -23.85 -6.25
CA ARG A 88 4.77 -24.63 -5.81
C ARG A 88 3.66 -24.65 -6.85
N LYS A 89 2.78 -25.65 -6.75
CA LYS A 89 1.52 -25.69 -7.49
C LYS A 89 0.58 -24.61 -6.95
N SER A 90 -0.43 -24.23 -7.74
CA SER A 90 -1.32 -23.10 -7.43
C SER A 90 -2.01 -23.19 -6.04
N GLU A 91 -2.43 -24.39 -5.61
CA GLU A 91 -3.06 -24.60 -4.31
C GLU A 91 -2.09 -24.42 -3.15
N GLU A 92 -0.88 -24.96 -3.30
CA GLU A 92 0.19 -24.83 -2.31
C GLU A 92 0.70 -23.38 -2.22
N GLU A 93 0.79 -22.68 -3.35
CA GLU A 93 1.16 -21.28 -3.41
C GLU A 93 0.11 -20.40 -2.73
N TYR A 94 -1.18 -20.70 -2.94
CA TYR A 94 -2.24 -20.02 -2.22
C TYR A 94 -2.16 -20.24 -0.71
N ALA A 95 -1.89 -21.46 -0.25
CA ALA A 95 -1.71 -21.75 1.17
C ALA A 95 -0.48 -21.03 1.75
N GLU A 96 0.62 -20.97 1.00
CA GLU A 96 1.82 -20.20 1.36
C GLU A 96 1.51 -18.71 1.49
N TYR A 97 0.81 -18.12 0.52
CA TYR A 97 0.34 -16.74 0.58
C TYR A 97 -0.54 -16.48 1.81
N GLN A 98 -1.50 -17.36 2.11
CA GLN A 98 -2.37 -17.21 3.28
C GLN A 98 -1.57 -17.28 4.60
N HIS A 99 -0.54 -18.11 4.64
CA HIS A 99 0.37 -18.15 5.79
C HIS A 99 1.16 -16.85 5.93
N ALA A 100 1.75 -16.35 4.84
CA ALA A 100 2.48 -15.09 4.80
C ALA A 100 1.60 -13.89 5.22
N LEU A 101 0.34 -13.85 4.76
CA LEU A 101 -0.61 -12.81 5.12
C LEU A 101 -0.97 -12.84 6.62
N ARG A 102 -1.21 -14.03 7.19
CA ARG A 102 -1.47 -14.18 8.63
C ARG A 102 -0.27 -13.72 9.45
N LYS A 103 0.93 -14.12 9.03
CA LYS A 103 2.19 -13.72 9.68
C LYS A 103 2.38 -12.20 9.64
N LEU A 104 2.22 -11.58 8.46
CA LEU A 104 2.29 -10.12 8.33
C LEU A 104 1.32 -9.42 9.28
N ASN A 105 0.05 -9.82 9.29
CA ASN A 105 -0.96 -9.19 10.14
C ASN A 105 -0.67 -9.38 11.63
N TYR A 106 -0.12 -10.52 12.03
CA TYR A 106 0.34 -10.75 13.40
C TYR A 106 1.49 -9.79 13.76
N ASP A 107 2.53 -9.74 12.94
CA ASP A 107 3.70 -8.87 13.17
C ASP A 107 3.29 -7.38 13.20
N LEU A 108 2.35 -6.95 12.35
CA LEU A 108 1.85 -5.58 12.33
C LEU A 108 1.13 -5.21 13.63
N LYS A 109 0.38 -6.13 14.23
CA LYS A 109 -0.24 -5.92 15.55
C LYS A 109 0.82 -5.74 16.63
N GLN A 110 1.88 -6.56 16.61
CA GLN A 110 2.98 -6.43 17.57
C GLN A 110 3.72 -5.10 17.37
N LEU A 111 4.00 -4.71 16.12
CA LEU A 111 4.63 -3.42 15.79
C LEU A 111 3.77 -2.24 16.26
N ALA A 112 2.45 -2.32 16.12
CA ALA A 112 1.53 -1.30 16.62
C ALA A 112 1.65 -1.14 18.14
N VAL A 113 1.72 -2.22 18.87
CA VAL A 113 1.93 -2.20 20.33
C VAL A 113 3.28 -1.55 20.68
N TYR A 114 4.37 -1.93 20.01
CA TYR A 114 5.70 -1.31 20.22
C TYR A 114 5.70 0.20 19.94
N CYS A 115 4.86 0.64 18.98
CA CYS A 115 4.74 2.05 18.64
C CYS A 115 3.74 2.82 19.52
N GLY A 116 3.08 2.19 20.49
CA GLY A 116 2.01 2.79 21.28
C GLY A 116 0.73 3.10 20.49
N ILE A 117 0.55 2.46 19.33
CA ILE A 117 -0.62 2.65 18.47
C ILE A 117 -1.75 1.77 19.00
N LYS A 118 -2.85 2.39 19.45
CA LYS A 118 -4.03 1.71 19.99
C LYS A 118 -5.02 1.23 18.92
N LEU A 119 -4.81 1.60 17.64
CA LEU A 119 -5.66 1.21 16.53
C LEU A 119 -5.31 -0.20 16.05
N ASN A 120 -6.33 -0.89 15.51
CA ASN A 120 -6.10 -2.19 14.89
C ASN A 120 -5.41 -1.99 13.53
N VAL A 121 -4.14 -2.42 13.44
CA VAL A 121 -3.32 -2.32 12.22
C VAL A 121 -3.33 -3.65 11.49
N SER A 122 -3.57 -3.60 10.18
CA SER A 122 -3.53 -4.76 9.28
C SER A 122 -2.85 -4.40 7.97
N SER A 123 -2.65 -5.38 7.10
CA SER A 123 -2.13 -5.18 5.75
C SER A 123 -2.94 -4.18 4.92
N TYR A 124 -4.24 -4.05 5.18
CA TYR A 124 -5.10 -3.05 4.52
C TYR A 124 -4.89 -1.62 5.00
N THR A 125 -4.30 -1.43 6.17
CA THR A 125 -4.08 -0.09 6.77
C THR A 125 -3.26 0.82 5.85
N SER A 126 -2.21 0.31 5.19
CA SER A 126 -1.40 1.10 4.26
C SER A 126 -2.23 1.67 3.11
N ARG A 127 -3.13 0.86 2.55
CA ARG A 127 -3.99 1.24 1.43
C ARG A 127 -5.05 2.27 1.84
N HIS A 128 -5.70 2.05 2.98
CA HIS A 128 -6.65 3.04 3.54
C HIS A 128 -5.96 4.37 3.86
N THR A 129 -4.77 4.30 4.46
CA THR A 129 -4.00 5.50 4.78
C THR A 129 -3.59 6.26 3.53
N TRP A 130 -3.08 5.56 2.49
CA TRP A 130 -2.70 6.19 1.24
C TRP A 130 -3.90 6.88 0.58
N ALA A 131 -5.03 6.19 0.45
CA ALA A 131 -6.25 6.76 -0.13
C ALA A 131 -6.76 7.98 0.64
N THR A 132 -6.77 7.91 1.97
CA THR A 132 -7.23 9.00 2.83
C THR A 132 -6.29 10.21 2.73
N LEU A 133 -4.98 10.00 2.72
CA LEU A 133 -3.99 11.08 2.54
C LEU A 133 -4.10 11.71 1.16
N ALA A 134 -4.29 10.92 0.10
CA ALA A 134 -4.51 11.44 -1.25
C ALA A 134 -5.74 12.36 -1.31
N LYS A 135 -6.84 11.99 -0.63
CA LYS A 135 -8.02 12.85 -0.49
C LYS A 135 -7.69 14.14 0.27
N TYR A 136 -6.96 14.08 1.38
CA TYR A 136 -6.53 15.28 2.12
C TYR A 136 -5.56 16.16 1.33
N CYS A 137 -4.82 15.59 0.38
CA CYS A 137 -4.03 16.35 -0.60
C CYS A 137 -4.89 16.90 -1.75
N HIS A 138 -6.22 16.80 -1.67
CA HIS A 138 -7.19 17.31 -2.64
C HIS A 138 -7.11 16.68 -4.03
N PHE A 139 -6.60 15.46 -4.14
CA PHE A 139 -6.70 14.69 -5.38
C PHE A 139 -8.15 14.19 -5.61
N SER A 140 -8.57 14.17 -6.88
CA SER A 140 -9.92 13.71 -7.23
C SER A 140 -10.13 12.24 -6.89
N GLU A 141 -11.37 11.86 -6.57
CA GLU A 141 -11.74 10.47 -6.29
C GLU A 141 -11.47 9.56 -7.50
N GLN A 142 -11.62 10.08 -8.73
CA GLN A 142 -11.28 9.35 -9.95
C GLN A 142 -9.78 9.04 -10.01
N LEU A 143 -8.92 10.02 -9.73
CA LEU A 143 -7.45 9.81 -9.70
C LEU A 143 -7.07 8.80 -8.63
N ILE A 144 -7.69 8.86 -7.44
CA ILE A 144 -7.46 7.88 -6.38
C ILE A 144 -7.93 6.48 -6.82
N CYS A 145 -9.09 6.38 -7.48
CA CYS A 145 -9.63 5.15 -8.04
C CYS A 145 -8.64 4.50 -9.02
N ASP A 146 -8.15 5.27 -9.98
CA ASP A 146 -7.21 4.82 -11.00
C ASP A 146 -5.87 4.39 -10.39
N ALA A 147 -5.33 5.21 -9.48
CA ALA A 147 -4.07 4.91 -8.79
C ALA A 147 -4.14 3.62 -7.96
N LEU A 148 -5.30 3.32 -7.39
CA LEU A 148 -5.54 2.09 -6.64
C LEU A 148 -5.93 0.90 -7.53
N GLY A 149 -6.21 1.11 -8.81
CA GLY A 149 -6.68 0.07 -9.73
C GLY A 149 -8.04 -0.51 -9.33
N HIS A 150 -8.96 0.34 -8.87
CA HIS A 150 -10.34 -0.03 -8.62
C HIS A 150 -11.15 -0.01 -9.92
N SER A 151 -12.17 -0.86 -10.01
CA SER A 151 -13.06 -0.93 -11.17
C SER A 151 -14.10 0.20 -11.19
N SER A 152 -14.30 0.90 -10.08
CA SER A 152 -15.22 2.04 -9.97
C SER A 152 -14.89 2.93 -8.77
N THR A 153 -15.28 4.20 -8.82
CA THR A 153 -15.15 5.17 -7.73
C THR A 153 -15.93 4.75 -6.49
N LYS A 154 -17.07 4.07 -6.66
CA LYS A 154 -17.87 3.53 -5.56
C LYS A 154 -17.08 2.61 -4.63
N VAL A 155 -16.14 1.83 -5.18
CA VAL A 155 -15.22 1.01 -4.38
C VAL A 155 -14.23 1.92 -3.62
N THR A 156 -13.79 3.01 -4.24
CA THR A 156 -12.85 3.97 -3.62
C THR A 156 -13.49 4.68 -2.44
N GLU A 157 -14.76 5.07 -2.53
CA GLU A 157 -15.53 5.74 -1.46
C GLU A 157 -15.49 4.96 -0.14
N THR A 158 -15.47 3.62 -0.19
CA THR A 158 -15.37 2.79 1.03
C THR A 158 -14.06 2.96 1.80
N TYR A 159 -13.02 3.49 1.15
CA TYR A 159 -11.72 3.77 1.75
C TYR A 159 -11.58 5.22 2.23
N LEU A 160 -12.45 6.11 1.75
CA LEU A 160 -12.35 7.53 2.05
C LEU A 160 -13.18 7.88 3.29
N LYS A 161 -12.55 8.58 4.22
CA LYS A 161 -13.29 9.21 5.33
C LYS A 161 -13.99 10.48 4.83
N SER A 162 -15.12 10.80 5.45
CA SER A 162 -15.79 12.10 5.24
C SER A 162 -14.83 13.25 5.54
N PHE A 163 -15.02 14.38 4.86
CA PHE A 163 -14.29 15.60 5.20
C PHE A 163 -14.67 16.06 6.61
N LYS A 164 -13.70 16.64 7.30
CA LYS A 164 -13.95 17.28 8.59
C LYS A 164 -14.69 18.60 8.39
N ASN A 165 -15.45 19.03 9.40
CA ASN A 165 -16.22 20.27 9.31
C ASN A 165 -15.32 21.50 9.05
N ASP A 166 -14.12 21.56 9.63
CA ASP A 166 -13.17 22.64 9.40
C ASP A 166 -12.70 22.73 7.94
N GLU A 167 -12.57 21.60 7.26
CA GLU A 167 -12.27 21.55 5.82
C GLU A 167 -13.44 22.03 4.97
N LEU A 168 -14.66 21.64 5.33
CA LEU A 168 -15.89 22.12 4.69
C LEU A 168 -16.07 23.64 4.87
N ASP A 169 -15.84 24.14 6.08
CA ASP A 169 -15.90 25.57 6.40
C ASP A 169 -14.84 26.37 5.67
N ARG A 170 -13.63 25.82 5.53
CA ARG A 170 -12.56 26.43 4.73
C ARG A 170 -12.95 26.51 3.26
N ALA A 171 -13.48 25.43 2.69
CA ALA A 171 -13.95 25.40 1.30
C ALA A 171 -15.06 26.46 1.08
N ASN A 172 -16.01 26.55 2.01
CA ASN A 172 -17.08 27.54 1.94
C ASN A 172 -16.55 28.98 1.98
N LYS A 173 -15.58 29.29 2.84
CA LYS A 173 -14.92 30.61 2.88
C LYS A 173 -14.22 30.95 1.57
N VAL A 174 -13.52 29.99 0.96
CA VAL A 174 -12.86 30.19 -0.34
C VAL A 174 -13.90 30.50 -1.43
N ILE A 175 -15.01 29.77 -1.47
CA ILE A 175 -16.09 29.97 -2.44
C ILE A 175 -16.72 31.37 -2.26
N ILE A 176 -17.05 31.77 -1.03
CA ILE A 176 -17.64 33.07 -0.73
C ILE A 176 -16.70 34.19 -1.16
N ASN A 177 -15.43 34.09 -0.84
CA ASN A 177 -14.43 35.08 -1.26
C ASN A 177 -14.26 35.18 -2.78
N HIS A 178 -14.43 34.07 -3.50
CA HIS A 178 -14.30 34.04 -4.96
C HIS A 178 -15.44 34.78 -5.67
N ILE A 179 -16.65 34.77 -5.09
CA ILE A 179 -17.84 35.42 -5.68
C ILE A 179 -18.06 36.85 -5.16
N ASN A 180 -17.13 37.40 -4.35
CA ASN A 180 -17.16 38.80 -3.87
C ASN A 180 -18.56 39.22 -3.37
N ILE A 181 -19.24 38.42 -2.57
CA ILE A 181 -20.46 38.86 -1.90
C ILE A 181 -20.06 39.86 -0.81
N SER A 182 -20.10 41.15 -1.17
CA SER A 182 -20.09 42.22 -0.20
C SER A 182 -21.48 42.29 0.45
N ILE A 183 -21.56 41.91 1.71
CA ILE A 183 -22.75 42.13 2.57
C ILE A 183 -22.58 43.45 3.29
#